data_99e2eb7022a659f0254044f44d80b56a
#
_entry.id   99e2eb7022a659f0254044f44d80b56a
#
_cell.length_a   1.000
_cell.length_b   1.000
_cell.length_c   1.000
_cell.angle_alpha   90.00
_cell.angle_beta   90.00
_cell.angle_gamma   90.00
#
_symmetry.space_group_name_H-M   'P 1'
#
loop_
_entity.id
_entity.type
_entity.pdbx_description
1 polymer ?
#
loop_
_entity_poly.entity_id
_entity_poly.type
_entity_poly.pdbx_seq_one_letter_code
_entity_poly.pdbx_strand_id
1 'polypeptide(L)'
;TSIERSDIPDHLMREMRSSVVFLGPILARMGKASLSTPGGCEIGLRPIDLHLSAMRQFGVEIQEEHGRLDCVCPEPMKGVKIALSFPSVGATENIMLAAATAQGRTVLVNAAREPEISDLADFLNGCGARIHGAGEGTIVINGVKALSGTEHTVIPDRITAATYMAAAAVTHGHLTLRDIIPAHLGPVIPAVSYTHLRAHETVLDL
;
A
#
# COMPACT_ATOMS: atom_id res chain seq x y z
N THR A 1 -23.22 2.05 4.65
CA THR A 1 -22.73 3.40 4.98
C THR A 1 -22.46 4.14 3.68
N SER A 2 -23.05 5.33 3.51
CA SER A 2 -22.79 6.19 2.36
C SER A 2 -21.48 6.96 2.56
N ILE A 3 -20.69 7.10 1.51
CA ILE A 3 -19.56 8.04 1.48
C ILE A 3 -20.13 9.35 0.92
N GLU A 4 -19.98 10.42 1.68
CA GLU A 4 -20.60 11.71 1.35
C GLU A 4 -19.60 12.70 0.72
N ARG A 5 -18.29 12.45 0.87
CA ARG A 5 -17.24 13.35 0.41
C ARG A 5 -16.23 12.62 -0.49
N SER A 6 -15.84 13.30 -1.55
CA SER A 6 -14.78 12.85 -2.47
C SER A 6 -13.46 13.61 -2.27
N ASP A 7 -13.40 14.55 -1.32
CA ASP A 7 -12.22 15.28 -0.96
C ASP A 7 -11.61 14.77 0.34
N ILE A 8 -10.29 14.80 0.41
CA ILE A 8 -9.55 14.54 1.63
C ILE A 8 -9.14 15.90 2.21
N PRO A 9 -9.55 16.23 3.46
CA PRO A 9 -9.19 17.51 4.09
C PRO A 9 -7.69 17.71 4.17
N ASP A 10 -7.23 18.91 3.88
CA ASP A 10 -5.80 19.27 3.81
C ASP A 10 -5.03 18.94 5.11
N HIS A 11 -5.64 19.15 6.28
CA HIS A 11 -5.00 18.83 7.55
C HIS A 11 -4.71 17.34 7.68
N LEU A 12 -5.61 16.46 7.24
CA LEU A 12 -5.40 15.00 7.26
C LEU A 12 -4.35 14.56 6.26
N MET A 13 -4.31 15.20 5.07
CA MET A 13 -3.27 14.93 4.08
C MET A 13 -1.87 15.31 4.59
N ARG A 14 -1.77 16.35 5.40
CA ARG A 14 -0.49 16.81 6.00
C ARG A 14 -0.05 15.94 7.16
N GLU A 15 -0.97 15.43 7.96
CA GLU A 15 -0.67 14.59 9.12
C GLU A 15 -0.19 13.19 8.71
N MET A 16 -0.74 12.63 7.63
CA MET A 16 -0.48 11.26 7.25
C MET A 16 -0.24 11.13 5.74
N ARG A 17 1.01 10.87 5.38
CA ARG A 17 1.43 10.70 3.99
C ARG A 17 0.70 9.57 3.26
N SER A 18 0.41 8.47 3.95
CA SER A 18 -0.33 7.33 3.39
C SER A 18 -1.75 7.69 2.93
N SER A 19 -2.24 8.90 3.26
CA SER A 19 -3.53 9.40 2.78
C SER A 19 -3.66 9.39 1.25
N VAL A 20 -2.55 9.46 0.50
CA VAL A 20 -2.57 9.33 -0.96
C VAL A 20 -3.12 7.99 -1.45
N VAL A 21 -3.05 6.93 -0.63
CA VAL A 21 -3.59 5.60 -0.97
C VAL A 21 -5.11 5.61 -1.08
N PHE A 22 -5.79 6.59 -0.46
CA PHE A 22 -7.24 6.75 -0.62
C PHE A 22 -7.66 7.26 -1.99
N LEU A 23 -6.74 7.76 -2.82
CA LEU A 23 -7.05 8.28 -4.16
C LEU A 23 -7.73 7.22 -5.03
N GLY A 24 -7.16 6.02 -5.11
CA GLY A 24 -7.68 4.91 -5.92
C GLY A 24 -9.10 4.51 -5.54
N PRO A 25 -9.36 4.13 -4.27
CA PRO A 25 -10.69 3.70 -3.83
C PRO A 25 -11.74 4.82 -3.90
N ILE A 26 -11.38 6.09 -3.67
CA ILE A 26 -12.32 7.21 -3.84
C ILE A 26 -12.71 7.36 -5.31
N LEU A 27 -11.73 7.36 -6.22
CA LEU A 27 -11.99 7.45 -7.66
C LEU A 27 -12.80 6.27 -8.17
N ALA A 28 -12.46 5.04 -7.76
CA ALA A 28 -13.19 3.84 -8.16
C ALA A 28 -14.66 3.85 -7.70
N ARG A 29 -14.95 4.49 -6.56
CA ARG A 29 -16.29 4.52 -5.96
C ARG A 29 -17.11 5.74 -6.36
N MET A 30 -16.47 6.90 -6.51
CA MET A 30 -17.16 8.19 -6.69
C MET A 30 -16.90 8.83 -8.06
N GLY A 31 -15.96 8.31 -8.85
CA GLY A 31 -15.57 8.88 -10.14
C GLY A 31 -14.82 10.20 -10.05
N LYS A 32 -14.63 10.75 -8.86
CA LYS A 32 -13.89 12.00 -8.63
C LYS A 32 -13.23 11.99 -7.27
N ALA A 33 -12.10 12.66 -7.15
CA ALA A 33 -11.38 12.87 -5.91
C ALA A 33 -10.67 14.21 -5.91
N SER A 34 -10.55 14.86 -4.76
CA SER A 34 -9.76 16.05 -4.60
C SER A 34 -8.91 15.94 -3.33
N LEU A 35 -7.62 16.21 -3.46
CA LEU A 35 -6.65 16.12 -2.37
C LEU A 35 -5.53 17.14 -2.56
N SER A 36 -4.93 17.60 -1.47
CA SER A 36 -3.68 18.36 -1.52
C SER A 36 -2.49 17.42 -1.69
N THR A 37 -1.38 17.96 -2.16
CA THR A 37 -0.11 17.21 -2.17
C THR A 37 0.22 16.72 -0.77
N PRO A 38 0.53 15.41 -0.59
CA PRO A 38 0.72 14.86 0.74
C PRO A 38 1.93 15.47 1.45
N GLY A 39 1.71 15.87 2.67
CA GLY A 39 2.73 16.30 3.63
C GLY A 39 3.22 15.17 4.53
N GLY A 40 3.55 15.49 5.77
CA GLY A 40 3.72 14.51 6.85
C GLY A 40 5.03 13.73 6.89
N CYS A 41 6.04 14.11 6.10
CA CYS A 41 7.35 13.49 6.19
C CYS A 41 8.47 14.49 5.81
N GLU A 42 9.23 14.93 6.81
CA GLU A 42 10.37 15.85 6.60
C GLU A 42 11.65 15.15 6.12
N ILE A 43 11.61 13.83 5.93
CA ILE A 43 12.79 13.01 5.57
C ILE A 43 13.23 13.24 4.11
N GLY A 44 12.46 13.98 3.30
CA GLY A 44 12.81 14.33 1.93
C GLY A 44 11.65 14.25 0.93
N LEU A 45 11.95 14.61 -0.31
CA LEU A 45 10.98 14.55 -1.41
C LEU A 45 10.57 13.09 -1.66
N ARG A 46 9.29 12.84 -1.54
CA ARG A 46 8.68 11.55 -1.86
C ARG A 46 7.59 11.77 -2.90
N PRO A 47 7.95 11.76 -4.18
CA PRO A 47 7.01 12.03 -5.26
C PRO A 47 5.87 10.99 -5.26
N ILE A 48 4.70 11.42 -5.73
CA ILE A 48 3.51 10.59 -5.90
C ILE A 48 3.22 10.31 -7.37
N ASP A 49 4.19 10.58 -8.22
CA ASP A 49 4.12 10.44 -9.67
C ASP A 49 3.70 9.04 -10.12
N LEU A 50 4.15 7.98 -9.43
CA LEU A 50 3.72 6.61 -9.73
C LEU A 50 2.23 6.40 -9.47
N HIS A 51 1.69 6.98 -8.40
CA HIS A 51 0.26 6.94 -8.13
C HIS A 51 -0.53 7.66 -9.22
N LEU A 52 -0.13 8.89 -9.56
CA LEU A 52 -0.81 9.70 -10.55
C LEU A 52 -0.71 9.09 -11.96
N SER A 53 0.48 8.57 -12.31
CA SER A 53 0.69 7.88 -13.58
C SER A 53 -0.21 6.65 -13.72
N ALA A 54 -0.36 5.86 -12.66
CA ALA A 54 -1.26 4.71 -12.64
C ALA A 54 -2.73 5.13 -12.79
N MET A 55 -3.17 6.17 -12.08
CA MET A 55 -4.55 6.67 -12.21
C MET A 55 -4.84 7.20 -13.62
N ARG A 56 -3.90 7.91 -14.26
CA ARG A 56 -4.05 8.33 -15.66
C ARG A 56 -4.22 7.14 -16.60
N GLN A 57 -3.54 6.02 -16.35
CA GLN A 57 -3.70 4.81 -17.15
C GLN A 57 -5.09 4.17 -16.99
N PHE A 58 -5.75 4.35 -15.84
CA PHE A 58 -7.16 3.99 -15.64
C PHE A 58 -8.15 4.96 -16.31
N GLY A 59 -7.66 6.01 -16.96
CA GLY A 59 -8.49 7.02 -17.64
C GLY A 59 -8.86 8.22 -16.76
N VAL A 60 -8.16 8.41 -15.63
CA VAL A 60 -8.39 9.56 -14.75
C VAL A 60 -7.72 10.81 -15.31
N GLU A 61 -8.49 11.88 -15.46
CA GLU A 61 -8.00 13.23 -15.73
C GLU A 61 -7.56 13.87 -14.42
N ILE A 62 -6.33 14.39 -14.39
CA ILE A 62 -5.73 14.98 -13.20
C ILE A 62 -5.27 16.38 -13.52
N GLN A 63 -5.81 17.34 -12.81
CA GLN A 63 -5.41 18.75 -12.82
C GLN A 63 -4.69 19.07 -11.52
N GLU A 64 -3.56 19.75 -11.63
CA GLU A 64 -2.77 20.17 -10.48
C GLU A 64 -2.67 21.69 -10.47
N GLU A 65 -3.27 22.32 -9.47
CA GLU A 65 -3.24 23.76 -9.28
C GLU A 65 -2.96 24.09 -7.81
N HIS A 66 -1.98 24.96 -7.58
CA HIS A 66 -1.63 25.49 -6.25
C HIS A 66 -1.42 24.40 -5.17
N GLY A 67 -0.83 23.25 -5.56
CA GLY A 67 -0.58 22.12 -4.65
C GLY A 67 -1.85 21.31 -4.32
N ARG A 68 -2.92 21.48 -5.10
CA ARG A 68 -4.14 20.68 -5.05
C ARG A 68 -4.24 19.83 -6.31
N LEU A 69 -4.68 18.61 -6.14
CA LEU A 69 -4.94 17.64 -7.19
C LEU A 69 -6.46 17.46 -7.29
N ASP A 70 -7.03 17.83 -8.42
CA ASP A 70 -8.41 17.54 -8.76
C ASP A 70 -8.44 16.44 -9.80
N CYS A 71 -9.04 15.31 -9.45
CA CYS A 71 -9.02 14.09 -10.23
C CYS A 71 -10.45 13.72 -10.61
N VAL A 72 -10.68 13.49 -11.90
CA VAL A 72 -12.00 13.08 -12.42
C VAL A 72 -11.83 11.87 -13.32
N CYS A 73 -12.69 10.87 -13.12
CA CYS A 73 -12.80 9.71 -13.99
C CYS A 73 -14.11 9.85 -14.81
N PRO A 74 -14.05 10.36 -16.04
CA PRO A 74 -15.26 10.64 -16.83
C PRO A 74 -16.03 9.38 -17.21
N GLU A 75 -15.34 8.25 -17.32
CA GLU A 75 -15.90 6.93 -17.59
C GLU A 75 -15.53 5.96 -16.44
N PRO A 76 -16.32 4.92 -16.18
CA PRO A 76 -15.94 3.87 -15.22
C PRO A 76 -14.56 3.29 -15.53
N MET A 77 -13.71 3.14 -14.53
CA MET A 77 -12.38 2.59 -14.70
C MET A 77 -12.41 1.24 -15.41
N LYS A 78 -11.53 1.07 -16.40
CA LYS A 78 -11.37 -0.18 -17.15
C LYS A 78 -10.04 -0.84 -16.78
N GLY A 79 -10.04 -2.15 -16.75
CA GLY A 79 -8.82 -2.93 -16.51
C GLY A 79 -7.75 -2.61 -17.55
N VAL A 80 -6.52 -2.47 -17.08
CA VAL A 80 -5.37 -1.99 -17.87
C VAL A 80 -4.09 -2.72 -17.45
N LYS A 81 -3.10 -2.75 -18.34
CA LYS A 81 -1.76 -3.25 -18.00
C LYS A 81 -0.90 -2.07 -17.54
N ILE A 82 -0.50 -2.08 -16.29
CA ILE A 82 0.36 -1.07 -15.66
C ILE A 82 1.71 -1.71 -15.36
N ALA A 83 2.81 -1.06 -15.74
CA ALA A 83 4.15 -1.44 -15.34
C ALA A 83 4.75 -0.30 -14.50
N LEU A 84 5.08 -0.59 -13.25
CA LEU A 84 5.76 0.37 -12.39
C LEU A 84 7.25 0.42 -12.75
N SER A 85 7.81 1.61 -12.88
CA SER A 85 9.26 1.81 -13.07
C SER A 85 10.07 1.42 -11.83
N PHE A 86 9.41 1.43 -10.67
CA PHE A 86 9.96 1.07 -9.37
C PHE A 86 8.89 0.35 -8.54
N PRO A 87 9.22 -0.72 -7.79
CA PRO A 87 8.26 -1.46 -6.95
C PRO A 87 7.88 -0.64 -5.72
N SER A 88 6.93 0.26 -5.88
CA SER A 88 6.41 1.12 -4.79
C SER A 88 5.26 0.44 -4.08
N VAL A 89 5.37 0.27 -2.75
CA VAL A 89 4.30 -0.29 -1.90
C VAL A 89 3.03 0.53 -2.05
N GLY A 90 3.08 1.84 -1.77
CA GLY A 90 1.89 2.69 -1.79
C GLY A 90 1.25 2.80 -3.18
N ALA A 91 2.03 2.83 -4.27
CA ALA A 91 1.47 2.81 -5.62
C ALA A 91 0.81 1.45 -5.93
N THR A 92 1.40 0.34 -5.49
CA THR A 92 0.82 -0.99 -5.63
C THR A 92 -0.51 -1.10 -4.89
N GLU A 93 -0.57 -0.67 -3.63
CA GLU A 93 -1.80 -0.63 -2.83
C GLU A 93 -2.90 0.20 -3.51
N ASN A 94 -2.54 1.40 -3.96
CA ASN A 94 -3.48 2.31 -4.61
C ASN A 94 -4.07 1.73 -5.90
N ILE A 95 -3.22 1.07 -6.72
CA ILE A 95 -3.65 0.38 -7.94
C ILE A 95 -4.54 -0.82 -7.60
N MET A 96 -4.20 -1.62 -6.60
CA MET A 96 -5.00 -2.77 -6.18
C MET A 96 -6.39 -2.34 -5.74
N LEU A 97 -6.48 -1.29 -4.92
CA LEU A 97 -7.73 -0.73 -4.42
C LEU A 97 -8.59 -0.16 -5.56
N ALA A 98 -7.98 0.54 -6.51
CA ALA A 98 -8.70 1.07 -7.68
C ALA A 98 -9.18 -0.06 -8.60
N ALA A 99 -8.31 -1.04 -8.89
CA ALA A 99 -8.58 -2.14 -9.82
C ALA A 99 -9.61 -3.15 -9.28
N ALA A 100 -9.79 -3.24 -7.97
CA ALA A 100 -10.70 -4.22 -7.34
C ALA A 100 -12.14 -4.12 -7.88
N THR A 101 -12.57 -2.93 -8.29
CA THR A 101 -13.91 -2.69 -8.86
C THR A 101 -13.87 -2.15 -10.30
N ALA A 102 -12.70 -2.06 -10.93
CA ALA A 102 -12.57 -1.67 -12.33
C ALA A 102 -13.18 -2.72 -13.27
N GLN A 103 -13.72 -2.29 -14.40
CA GLN A 103 -14.32 -3.21 -15.38
C GLN A 103 -13.27 -3.99 -16.12
N GLY A 104 -13.28 -5.31 -15.99
CA GLY A 104 -12.37 -6.20 -16.70
C GLY A 104 -11.13 -6.58 -15.89
N ARG A 105 -9.99 -6.77 -16.58
CA ARG A 105 -8.76 -7.31 -16.00
C ARG A 105 -7.66 -6.26 -15.96
N THR A 106 -7.08 -6.03 -14.78
CA THR A 106 -5.86 -5.25 -14.60
C THR A 106 -4.68 -6.18 -14.38
N VAL A 107 -3.54 -5.87 -15.01
CA VAL A 107 -2.27 -6.58 -14.81
C VAL A 107 -1.24 -5.55 -14.35
N LEU A 108 -0.81 -5.68 -13.12
CA LEU A 108 0.24 -4.82 -12.54
C LEU A 108 1.57 -5.57 -12.59
N VAL A 109 2.53 -5.02 -13.29
CA VAL A 109 3.89 -5.56 -13.44
C VAL A 109 4.87 -4.73 -12.62
N ASN A 110 5.88 -5.37 -12.07
CA ASN A 110 6.86 -4.79 -11.14
C ASN A 110 6.18 -4.21 -9.88
N ALA A 111 5.18 -4.92 -9.38
CA ALA A 111 4.51 -4.62 -8.12
C ALA A 111 5.46 -4.83 -6.94
N ALA A 112 5.19 -4.14 -5.85
CA ALA A 112 5.83 -4.38 -4.57
C ALA A 112 5.53 -5.82 -4.08
N ARG A 113 6.46 -6.41 -3.32
CA ARG A 113 6.38 -7.81 -2.87
C ARG A 113 6.32 -7.95 -1.35
N GLU A 114 6.28 -6.83 -0.67
CA GLU A 114 6.24 -6.76 0.78
C GLU A 114 5.01 -7.49 1.33
N PRO A 115 5.11 -8.08 2.53
CA PRO A 115 4.02 -8.83 3.15
C PRO A 115 2.70 -8.07 3.23
N GLU A 116 2.75 -6.75 3.37
CA GLU A 116 1.60 -5.86 3.42
C GLU A 116 0.76 -5.92 2.13
N ILE A 117 1.41 -6.18 0.98
CA ILE A 117 0.73 -6.33 -0.31
C ILE A 117 -0.07 -7.64 -0.35
N SER A 118 0.51 -8.71 0.19
CA SER A 118 -0.19 -9.99 0.30
C SER A 118 -1.36 -9.90 1.27
N ASP A 119 -1.15 -9.27 2.42
CA ASP A 119 -2.18 -9.04 3.44
C ASP A 119 -3.37 -8.22 2.88
N LEU A 120 -3.07 -7.15 2.12
CA LEU A 120 -4.11 -6.36 1.44
C LEU A 120 -4.87 -7.20 0.40
N ALA A 121 -4.17 -8.06 -0.36
CA ALA A 121 -4.81 -8.94 -1.33
C ALA A 121 -5.73 -9.96 -0.64
N ASP A 122 -5.31 -10.53 0.48
CA ASP A 122 -6.09 -11.48 1.27
C ASP A 122 -7.34 -10.79 1.85
N PHE A 123 -7.18 -9.59 2.40
CA PHE A 123 -8.32 -8.78 2.86
C PHE A 123 -9.32 -8.50 1.73
N LEU A 124 -8.84 -8.00 0.59
CA LEU A 124 -9.71 -7.69 -0.55
C LEU A 124 -10.39 -8.94 -1.12
N ASN A 125 -9.66 -10.06 -1.20
CA ASN A 125 -10.22 -11.34 -1.63
C ASN A 125 -11.27 -11.85 -0.64
N GLY A 126 -11.06 -11.67 0.66
CA GLY A 126 -12.07 -11.91 1.68
C GLY A 126 -13.33 -11.05 1.49
N CYS A 127 -13.16 -9.83 1.00
CA CYS A 127 -14.28 -8.95 0.60
C CYS A 127 -14.95 -9.36 -0.72
N GLY A 128 -14.44 -10.37 -1.42
CA GLY A 128 -14.99 -10.85 -2.70
C GLY A 128 -14.28 -10.34 -3.95
N ALA A 129 -13.11 -9.66 -3.81
CA ALA A 129 -12.26 -9.33 -4.93
C ALA A 129 -11.65 -10.59 -5.57
N ARG A 130 -10.96 -10.43 -6.71
CA ARG A 130 -10.31 -11.52 -7.44
C ARG A 130 -8.89 -11.12 -7.79
N ILE A 131 -7.99 -11.23 -6.82
CA ILE A 131 -6.58 -10.80 -6.88
C ILE A 131 -5.68 -12.01 -6.77
N HIS A 132 -4.68 -12.12 -7.66
CA HIS A 132 -3.70 -13.20 -7.71
C HIS A 132 -2.30 -12.65 -7.95
N GLY A 133 -1.27 -13.34 -7.44
CA GLY A 133 0.14 -12.99 -7.65
C GLY A 133 0.66 -11.89 -6.72
N ALA A 134 -0.06 -11.54 -5.66
CA ALA A 134 0.47 -10.65 -4.62
C ALA A 134 1.71 -11.30 -3.98
N GLY A 135 2.78 -10.50 -3.79
CA GLY A 135 4.08 -11.00 -3.34
C GLY A 135 5.01 -11.52 -4.45
N GLU A 136 4.53 -11.72 -5.69
CA GLU A 136 5.33 -12.27 -6.80
C GLU A 136 5.86 -11.21 -7.79
N GLY A 137 5.51 -9.94 -7.62
CA GLY A 137 5.92 -8.83 -8.47
C GLY A 137 5.06 -8.64 -9.73
N THR A 138 4.14 -9.56 -10.02
CA THR A 138 3.09 -9.39 -11.03
C THR A 138 1.75 -9.75 -10.41
N ILE A 139 0.86 -8.76 -10.33
CA ILE A 139 -0.46 -8.92 -9.73
C ILE A 139 -1.52 -8.84 -10.81
N VAL A 140 -2.43 -9.80 -10.81
CA VAL A 140 -3.58 -9.85 -11.71
C VAL A 140 -4.85 -9.62 -10.91
N ILE A 141 -5.63 -8.63 -11.31
CA ILE A 141 -6.86 -8.23 -10.64
C ILE A 141 -7.99 -8.31 -11.66
N ASN A 142 -8.98 -9.16 -11.38
CA ASN A 142 -10.21 -9.18 -12.16
C ASN A 142 -11.26 -8.41 -11.38
N GLY A 143 -11.62 -7.23 -11.88
CA GLY A 143 -12.53 -6.35 -11.17
C GLY A 143 -13.92 -6.96 -10.97
N VAL A 144 -14.53 -6.64 -9.84
CA VAL A 144 -15.86 -7.13 -9.44
C VAL A 144 -16.85 -5.97 -9.32
N LYS A 145 -18.14 -6.26 -9.43
CA LYS A 145 -19.20 -5.23 -9.38
C LYS A 145 -19.36 -4.62 -7.99
N ALA A 146 -19.11 -5.39 -6.94
CA ALA A 146 -19.25 -4.96 -5.56
C ALA A 146 -18.36 -5.81 -4.64
N LEU A 147 -17.95 -5.22 -3.55
CA LEU A 147 -17.27 -5.87 -2.44
C LEU A 147 -18.21 -5.99 -1.26
N SER A 148 -18.04 -7.02 -0.43
CA SER A 148 -18.78 -7.26 0.81
C SER A 148 -17.87 -7.03 2.03
N GLY A 149 -18.44 -7.07 3.23
CA GLY A 149 -17.64 -7.08 4.45
C GLY A 149 -17.00 -8.45 4.69
N THR A 150 -15.88 -8.45 5.40
CA THR A 150 -15.18 -9.67 5.84
C THR A 150 -14.59 -9.46 7.23
N GLU A 151 -14.26 -10.54 7.91
CA GLU A 151 -13.36 -10.51 9.07
C GLU A 151 -11.93 -10.73 8.59
N HIS A 152 -11.01 -9.93 9.09
CA HIS A 152 -9.60 -10.03 8.73
C HIS A 152 -8.72 -9.64 9.91
N THR A 153 -7.69 -10.43 10.17
CA THR A 153 -6.67 -10.10 11.15
C THR A 153 -5.45 -9.58 10.41
N VAL A 154 -5.11 -8.33 10.66
CA VAL A 154 -3.95 -7.67 10.05
C VAL A 154 -2.67 -8.33 10.53
N ILE A 155 -1.71 -8.53 9.64
CA ILE A 155 -0.40 -9.08 9.99
C ILE A 155 0.36 -8.18 10.96
N PRO A 156 1.25 -8.74 11.81
CA PRO A 156 2.10 -7.95 12.70
C PRO A 156 3.02 -7.00 11.92
N ASP A 157 3.23 -5.81 12.49
CA ASP A 157 4.10 -4.78 11.91
C ASP A 157 5.58 -5.18 11.97
N ARG A 158 6.11 -5.64 10.84
CA ARG A 158 7.52 -6.01 10.70
C ARG A 158 8.47 -4.82 10.85
N ILE A 159 8.03 -3.60 10.55
CA ILE A 159 8.88 -2.40 10.65
C ILE A 159 9.09 -2.05 12.14
N THR A 160 8.04 -2.11 12.93
CA THR A 160 8.14 -1.98 14.39
C THR A 160 9.03 -3.08 14.98
N ALA A 161 8.84 -4.33 14.57
CA ALA A 161 9.69 -5.44 15.03
C ALA A 161 11.17 -5.20 14.67
N ALA A 162 11.48 -4.81 13.43
CA ALA A 162 12.83 -4.50 12.97
C ALA A 162 13.45 -3.34 13.77
N THR A 163 12.67 -2.32 14.10
CA THR A 163 13.11 -1.17 14.88
C THR A 163 13.53 -1.59 16.29
N TYR A 164 12.74 -2.43 16.96
CA TYR A 164 13.09 -2.94 18.28
C TYR A 164 14.29 -3.90 18.23
N MET A 165 14.43 -4.71 17.19
CA MET A 165 15.63 -5.53 16.98
C MET A 165 16.87 -4.65 16.87
N ALA A 166 16.83 -3.60 16.06
CA ALA A 166 17.95 -2.66 15.92
C ALA A 166 18.26 -1.96 17.25
N ALA A 167 17.23 -1.55 18.02
CA ALA A 167 17.41 -0.92 19.32
C ALA A 167 18.11 -1.86 20.33
N ALA A 168 17.65 -3.11 20.45
CA ALA A 168 18.26 -4.10 21.32
C ALA A 168 19.75 -4.35 20.96
N ALA A 169 19.99 -4.40 19.67
CA ALA A 169 21.30 -4.60 19.11
C ALA A 169 22.27 -3.46 19.45
N VAL A 170 21.89 -2.23 19.21
CA VAL A 170 22.73 -1.03 19.48
C VAL A 170 23.01 -0.86 20.98
N THR A 171 22.05 -1.23 21.82
CA THR A 171 22.19 -1.11 23.29
C THR A 171 22.82 -2.33 23.94
N HIS A 172 23.16 -3.38 23.17
CA HIS A 172 23.58 -4.69 23.71
C HIS A 172 22.59 -5.25 24.74
N GLY A 173 21.30 -4.94 24.56
CA GLY A 173 20.23 -5.36 25.45
C GLY A 173 19.65 -6.73 25.07
N HIS A 174 18.75 -7.21 25.91
CA HIS A 174 17.96 -8.42 25.65
C HIS A 174 16.50 -8.02 25.40
N LEU A 175 15.90 -8.55 24.34
CA LEU A 175 14.53 -8.27 23.97
C LEU A 175 13.86 -9.55 23.46
N THR A 176 12.64 -9.80 23.90
CA THR A 176 11.77 -10.84 23.34
C THR A 176 10.62 -10.16 22.59
N LEU A 177 10.53 -10.43 21.31
CA LEU A 177 9.40 -10.01 20.47
C LEU A 177 8.40 -11.15 20.36
N ARG A 178 7.13 -10.86 20.69
CA ARG A 178 6.03 -11.84 20.57
C ARG A 178 5.11 -11.44 19.43
N ASP A 179 4.35 -12.41 18.95
CA ASP A 179 3.34 -12.22 17.89
C ASP A 179 3.92 -11.59 16.62
N ILE A 180 5.15 -12.00 16.27
CA ILE A 180 5.79 -11.61 15.01
C ILE A 180 5.77 -12.77 14.02
N ILE A 181 5.92 -12.46 12.73
CA ILE A 181 6.12 -13.43 11.66
C ILE A 181 7.59 -13.37 11.22
N PRO A 182 8.47 -14.30 11.64
CA PRO A 182 9.91 -14.24 11.34
C PRO A 182 10.22 -14.17 9.83
N ALA A 183 9.42 -14.83 9.00
CA ALA A 183 9.57 -14.79 7.55
C ALA A 183 9.46 -13.36 6.97
N HIS A 184 8.71 -12.47 7.61
CA HIS A 184 8.59 -11.08 7.19
C HIS A 184 9.83 -10.23 7.54
N LEU A 185 10.70 -10.74 8.40
CA LEU A 185 11.97 -10.12 8.82
C LEU A 185 13.18 -10.66 8.06
N GLY A 186 12.96 -11.53 7.08
CA GLY A 186 14.02 -12.18 6.32
C GLY A 186 15.13 -11.25 5.81
N PRO A 187 14.85 -10.06 5.26
CA PRO A 187 15.88 -9.11 4.86
C PRO A 187 16.59 -8.42 6.03
N VAL A 188 15.95 -8.29 7.18
CA VAL A 188 16.47 -7.56 8.35
C VAL A 188 17.38 -8.42 9.19
N ILE A 189 17.01 -9.66 9.45
CA ILE A 189 17.76 -10.59 10.31
C ILE A 189 19.22 -10.74 9.86
N PRO A 190 19.53 -11.02 8.57
CA PRO A 190 20.92 -11.10 8.12
C PRO A 190 21.68 -9.77 8.25
N ALA A 191 21.02 -8.65 7.97
CA ALA A 191 21.66 -7.33 8.08
C ALA A 191 22.05 -7.01 9.52
N VAL A 192 21.15 -7.29 10.48
CA VAL A 192 21.39 -7.12 11.91
C VAL A 192 22.50 -8.07 12.37
N SER A 193 22.49 -9.33 11.92
CA SER A 193 23.52 -10.32 12.28
C SER A 193 24.90 -9.98 11.72
N TYR A 194 24.98 -9.46 10.49
CA TYR A 194 26.22 -9.09 9.82
C TYR A 194 26.95 -7.93 10.52
N THR A 195 26.21 -6.99 11.10
CA THR A 195 26.77 -5.82 11.79
C THR A 195 27.23 -6.14 13.24
N HIS A 196 27.55 -7.39 13.56
CA HIS A 196 27.97 -7.88 14.90
C HIS A 196 26.86 -7.83 15.96
N LEU A 197 25.63 -7.63 15.53
CA LEU A 197 24.49 -7.74 16.37
C LEU A 197 24.08 -9.21 16.36
N ARG A 198 24.62 -10.03 17.26
CA ARG A 198 24.05 -11.36 17.47
C ARG A 198 22.61 -11.14 17.92
N ALA A 199 21.70 -11.24 16.97
CA ALA A 199 20.32 -11.55 17.30
C ALA A 199 20.41 -12.90 18.03
N HIS A 200 20.43 -12.88 19.33
CA HIS A 200 20.35 -14.10 20.12
C HIS A 200 19.06 -14.80 19.69
N GLU A 201 19.10 -16.12 19.65
CA GLU A 201 18.04 -17.04 19.26
C GLU A 201 16.67 -16.82 19.92
N THR A 202 16.57 -15.87 20.83
CA THR A 202 15.34 -15.42 21.50
C THR A 202 14.28 -14.82 20.56
N VAL A 203 14.63 -14.52 19.31
CA VAL A 203 13.65 -14.14 18.27
C VAL A 203 13.02 -15.39 17.62
N LEU A 204 13.61 -16.56 17.84
CA LEU A 204 13.20 -17.82 17.21
C LEU A 204 12.57 -18.81 18.20
N ASP A 205 12.52 -18.49 19.51
CA ASP A 205 11.80 -19.28 20.51
C ASP A 205 10.30 -18.94 20.50
N LEU A 206 9.67 -19.13 19.35
CA LEU A 206 8.22 -19.10 19.19
C LEU A 206 7.69 -20.48 18.87
#